data_b4a542193831c8636c0b4a2d164bf61a
#
_entry.id   b4a542193831c8636c0b4a2d164bf61a
#
_cell.length_a   1.000
_cell.length_b   1.000
_cell.length_c   1.000
_cell.angle_alpha   90.00
_cell.angle_beta   90.00
_cell.angle_gamma   90.00
#
_symmetry.space_group_name_H-M   'P 1'
#
loop_
_entity.id
_entity.type
_entity.pdbx_description
1 polymer ?
#
loop_
_entity_poly.entity_id
_entity_poly.type
_entity_poly.pdbx_seq_one_letter_code
_entity_poly.pdbx_strand_id
1 'polypeptide(L)'
;MKNLRIWSLLCLIWMGVLAASAQDTGKEKISLGDAMPAITLNSEIYGKVTPADLKGKVVLVSLFATWCGPCQIELAEVQKTLWPKYKDNKDFKLLVIGREHTDAELKKYNERKKFSFPLYPDPKR
;
A
#
# COMPACT_ATOMS: atom_id res chain seq x y z
N MET A 1 -12.27 64.28 -3.65
CA MET A 1 -11.93 63.59 -2.39
C MET A 1 -12.90 62.44 -2.02
N LYS A 2 -13.81 62.06 -2.90
CA LYS A 2 -14.75 60.92 -2.65
C LYS A 2 -14.26 59.56 -3.13
N ASN A 3 -13.22 59.49 -3.89
CA ASN A 3 -12.75 58.21 -4.54
C ASN A 3 -11.64 57.49 -3.76
N LEU A 4 -11.09 58.12 -2.72
CA LEU A 4 -10.00 57.51 -1.95
C LEU A 4 -10.47 56.43 -0.96
N ARG A 5 -11.75 56.50 -0.54
CA ARG A 5 -12.33 55.53 0.42
C ARG A 5 -12.77 54.20 -0.25
N ILE A 6 -13.07 54.22 -1.53
CA ILE A 6 -13.51 53.03 -2.28
C ILE A 6 -12.32 52.11 -2.61
N TRP A 7 -11.16 52.69 -2.85
CA TRP A 7 -9.94 51.91 -3.13
C TRP A 7 -9.38 51.18 -1.90
N SER A 8 -9.61 51.76 -0.71
CA SER A 8 -9.18 51.15 0.56
C SER A 8 -9.99 49.88 0.91
N LEU A 9 -11.26 49.82 0.50
CA LEU A 9 -12.13 48.68 0.74
C LEU A 9 -11.89 47.54 -0.26
N LEU A 10 -11.46 47.82 -1.48
CA LEU A 10 -11.13 46.84 -2.50
C LEU A 10 -9.80 46.10 -2.22
N CYS A 11 -8.84 46.77 -1.56
CA CYS A 11 -7.60 46.10 -1.15
C CYS A 11 -7.79 45.09 -0.01
N LEU A 12 -8.79 45.28 0.86
CA LEU A 12 -9.05 44.36 1.98
C LEU A 12 -9.76 43.08 1.54
N ILE A 13 -10.43 43.07 0.39
CA ILE A 13 -11.11 41.87 -0.14
C ILE A 13 -10.13 40.96 -0.91
N TRP A 14 -9.01 41.50 -1.38
CA TRP A 14 -8.01 40.69 -2.13
C TRP A 14 -6.98 39.97 -1.25
N MET A 15 -6.92 40.28 0.04
CA MET A 15 -6.01 39.62 1.00
C MET A 15 -6.57 38.33 1.63
N GLY A 16 -7.79 37.94 1.29
CA GLY A 16 -8.52 36.83 1.91
C GLY A 16 -8.46 35.48 1.15
N VAL A 17 -7.79 35.36 0.01
CA VAL A 17 -7.86 34.15 -0.85
C VAL A 17 -6.51 33.47 -1.07
N LEU A 18 -5.55 33.75 -0.22
CA LEU A 18 -4.34 32.91 -0.10
C LEU A 18 -4.46 31.99 1.11
N ALA A 19 -5.62 31.33 1.26
CA ALA A 19 -5.69 30.11 2.06
C ALA A 19 -4.90 29.05 1.27
N ALA A 20 -3.66 28.87 1.66
CA ALA A 20 -2.76 27.85 1.18
C ALA A 20 -3.48 26.52 1.16
N SER A 21 -3.67 25.96 -0.01
CA SER A 21 -3.75 24.52 -0.18
C SER A 21 -2.42 23.97 0.30
N ALA A 22 -2.30 23.65 1.58
CA ALA A 22 -1.30 22.75 2.05
C ALA A 22 -1.60 21.44 1.35
N GLN A 23 -0.97 21.22 0.20
CA GLN A 23 -0.84 19.90 -0.38
C GLN A 23 -0.01 19.14 0.63
N ASP A 24 -0.71 18.40 1.46
CA ASP A 24 -0.12 17.31 2.22
C ASP A 24 0.46 16.34 1.18
N THR A 25 1.71 16.54 0.84
CA THR A 25 2.52 15.54 0.16
C THR A 25 2.80 14.46 1.19
N GLY A 26 1.73 13.73 1.53
CA GLY A 26 1.70 12.67 2.53
C GLY A 26 2.73 11.60 2.22
N LYS A 27 3.93 11.86 2.60
CA LYS A 27 4.93 10.84 2.86
C LYS A 27 4.61 10.28 4.23
N GLU A 28 3.57 9.46 4.32
CA GLU A 28 3.30 8.69 5.53
C GLU A 28 4.51 7.79 5.79
N LYS A 29 5.42 8.31 6.60
CA LYS A 29 6.54 7.53 7.10
C LYS A 29 6.04 6.75 8.31
N ILE A 30 5.83 5.45 8.14
CA ILE A 30 5.49 4.54 9.22
C ILE A 30 6.71 4.34 10.11
N SER A 31 6.55 4.55 11.40
CA SER A 31 7.57 4.37 12.41
C SER A 31 7.26 3.16 13.29
N LEU A 32 8.27 2.68 14.01
CA LEU A 32 8.05 1.60 14.99
C LEU A 32 7.09 2.07 16.09
N GLY A 33 6.08 1.25 16.37
CA GLY A 33 5.03 1.55 17.33
C GLY A 33 3.79 2.24 16.75
N ASP A 34 3.84 2.65 15.48
CA ASP A 34 2.67 3.19 14.81
C ASP A 34 1.61 2.12 14.56
N ALA A 35 0.36 2.55 14.50
CA ALA A 35 -0.72 1.66 14.09
C ALA A 35 -0.50 1.24 12.62
N MET A 36 -0.72 -0.05 12.34
CA MET A 36 -0.68 -0.56 10.97
C MET A 36 -1.72 0.15 10.10
N PRO A 37 -1.34 0.66 8.92
CA PRO A 37 -2.30 1.24 7.98
C PRO A 37 -3.40 0.24 7.61
N ALA A 38 -4.59 0.74 7.31
CA ALA A 38 -5.70 -0.09 6.85
C ALA A 38 -5.37 -0.68 5.45
N ILE A 39 -5.01 -1.94 5.41
CA ILE A 39 -4.74 -2.68 4.18
C ILE A 39 -6.00 -3.42 3.75
N THR A 40 -6.44 -3.20 2.51
CA THR A 40 -7.47 -3.99 1.86
C THR A 40 -6.94 -4.47 0.53
N LEU A 41 -6.92 -5.78 0.35
CA LEU A 41 -6.47 -6.43 -0.88
C LEU A 41 -7.66 -7.20 -1.49
N ASN A 42 -7.75 -7.19 -2.80
CA ASN A 42 -8.74 -7.97 -3.54
C ASN A 42 -8.01 -8.79 -4.60
N SER A 43 -8.21 -10.10 -4.58
CA SER A 43 -7.72 -11.01 -5.60
C SER A 43 -8.88 -11.91 -6.05
N GLU A 44 -9.02 -12.09 -7.34
CA GLU A 44 -9.97 -13.04 -7.92
C GLU A 44 -9.60 -14.49 -7.61
N ILE A 45 -8.32 -14.73 -7.31
CA ILE A 45 -7.76 -16.07 -7.06
C ILE A 45 -7.74 -16.39 -5.57
N TYR A 46 -7.31 -15.43 -4.73
CA TYR A 46 -7.06 -15.64 -3.30
C TYR A 46 -8.09 -14.96 -2.39
N GLY A 47 -9.10 -14.30 -2.98
CA GLY A 47 -10.16 -13.61 -2.27
C GLY A 47 -9.73 -12.26 -1.68
N LYS A 48 -10.57 -11.78 -0.76
CA LYS A 48 -10.39 -10.46 -0.15
C LYS A 48 -9.67 -10.58 1.19
N VAL A 49 -8.77 -9.64 1.46
CA VAL A 49 -8.18 -9.42 2.77
C VAL A 49 -8.57 -8.04 3.26
N THR A 50 -9.05 -7.94 4.48
CA THR A 50 -9.49 -6.71 5.13
C THR A 50 -8.70 -6.46 6.42
N PRO A 51 -8.74 -5.25 6.98
CA PRO A 51 -8.10 -4.98 8.28
C PRO A 51 -8.59 -5.90 9.41
N ALA A 52 -9.86 -6.35 9.35
CA ALA A 52 -10.43 -7.27 10.33
C ALA A 52 -9.74 -8.64 10.30
N ASP A 53 -9.35 -9.12 9.12
CA ASP A 53 -8.66 -10.41 8.95
C ASP A 53 -7.22 -10.39 9.50
N LEU A 54 -6.66 -9.20 9.69
CA LEU A 54 -5.29 -8.98 10.15
C LEU A 54 -5.21 -8.68 11.66
N LYS A 55 -6.33 -8.31 12.28
CA LYS A 55 -6.38 -7.93 13.68
C LYS A 55 -5.91 -9.07 14.59
N GLY A 56 -4.99 -8.76 15.51
CA GLY A 56 -4.45 -9.73 16.48
C GLY A 56 -3.44 -10.72 15.89
N LYS A 57 -3.02 -10.54 14.63
CA LYS A 57 -2.06 -11.42 13.98
C LYS A 57 -0.70 -10.76 13.80
N VAL A 58 0.33 -11.57 13.73
CA VAL A 58 1.63 -11.15 13.18
C VAL A 58 1.52 -11.14 11.65
N VAL A 59 1.68 -9.98 11.06
CA VAL A 59 1.53 -9.79 9.61
C VAL A 59 2.88 -9.45 9.00
N LEU A 60 3.35 -10.30 8.07
CA LEU A 60 4.50 -9.99 7.24
C LEU A 60 4.01 -9.49 5.89
N VAL A 61 4.39 -8.26 5.55
CA VAL A 61 4.08 -7.64 4.26
C VAL A 61 5.33 -7.59 3.41
N SER A 62 5.30 -8.19 2.23
CA SER A 62 6.35 -8.10 1.21
C SER A 62 5.78 -7.45 -0.04
N LEU A 63 6.42 -6.37 -0.48
CA LEU A 63 6.09 -5.68 -1.73
C LEU A 63 7.10 -6.10 -2.80
N PHE A 64 6.61 -6.58 -3.95
CA PHE A 64 7.48 -7.01 -5.02
C PHE A 64 6.98 -6.56 -6.40
N ALA A 65 7.84 -6.69 -7.39
CA ALA A 65 7.47 -6.64 -8.80
C ALA A 65 8.13 -7.82 -9.55
N THR A 66 7.52 -8.27 -10.63
CA THR A 66 8.00 -9.44 -11.39
C THR A 66 9.37 -9.22 -12.05
N TRP A 67 9.73 -7.96 -12.26
CA TRP A 67 11.03 -7.51 -12.80
C TRP A 67 12.07 -7.19 -11.71
N CYS A 68 11.71 -7.23 -10.43
CA CYS A 68 12.59 -6.92 -9.31
C CYS A 68 13.45 -8.16 -8.95
N GLY A 69 14.71 -8.18 -9.37
CA GLY A 69 15.63 -9.28 -9.10
C GLY A 69 15.81 -9.62 -7.63
N PRO A 70 16.19 -8.65 -6.76
CA PRO A 70 16.32 -8.87 -5.31
C PRO A 70 15.04 -9.39 -4.66
N CYS A 71 13.86 -8.88 -5.08
CA CYS A 71 12.58 -9.35 -4.56
C CYS A 71 12.34 -10.84 -4.85
N GLN A 72 12.78 -11.31 -6.00
CA GLN A 72 12.63 -12.71 -6.37
C GLN A 72 13.50 -13.64 -5.51
N ILE A 73 14.68 -13.18 -5.11
CA ILE A 73 15.57 -13.90 -4.19
C ILE A 73 14.91 -13.98 -2.81
N GLU A 74 14.38 -12.87 -2.31
CA GLU A 74 13.64 -12.80 -1.04
C GLU A 74 12.44 -13.76 -1.04
N LEU A 75 11.59 -13.72 -2.08
CA LEU A 75 10.42 -14.59 -2.18
C LEU A 75 10.79 -16.07 -2.26
N ALA A 76 11.88 -16.41 -2.94
CA ALA A 76 12.38 -17.77 -2.96
C ALA A 76 12.84 -18.24 -1.57
N GLU A 77 13.48 -17.36 -0.79
CA GLU A 77 13.88 -17.67 0.58
C GLU A 77 12.66 -17.79 1.50
N VAL A 78 11.67 -16.91 1.37
CA VAL A 78 10.37 -17.00 2.09
C VAL A 78 9.69 -18.35 1.79
N GLN A 79 9.66 -18.79 0.52
CA GLN A 79 9.09 -20.07 0.13
C GLN A 79 9.81 -21.24 0.77
N LYS A 80 11.12 -21.16 0.90
CA LYS A 80 11.97 -22.25 1.39
C LYS A 80 12.02 -22.37 2.91
N THR A 81 12.06 -21.23 3.61
CA THR A 81 12.38 -21.21 5.04
C THR A 81 11.22 -20.78 5.93
N LEU A 82 10.51 -19.73 5.55
CA LEU A 82 9.49 -19.11 6.41
C LEU A 82 8.11 -19.71 6.17
N TRP A 83 7.69 -19.81 4.90
CA TRP A 83 6.34 -20.26 4.57
C TRP A 83 6.01 -21.67 5.06
N PRO A 84 6.86 -22.70 4.89
CA PRO A 84 6.59 -24.04 5.42
C PRO A 84 6.40 -24.05 6.94
N LYS A 85 7.07 -23.14 7.64
CA LYS A 85 7.06 -23.05 9.10
C LYS A 85 5.80 -22.39 9.67
N TYR A 86 5.24 -21.43 8.94
CA TYR A 86 4.15 -20.58 9.45
C TYR A 86 2.85 -20.65 8.65
N LYS A 87 2.78 -21.35 7.52
CA LYS A 87 1.59 -21.42 6.65
C LYS A 87 0.31 -21.88 7.39
N ASP A 88 0.45 -22.74 8.37
CA ASP A 88 -0.66 -23.32 9.14
C ASP A 88 -0.89 -22.61 10.48
N ASN A 89 -0.10 -21.56 10.79
CA ASN A 89 -0.26 -20.78 12.02
C ASN A 89 -1.38 -19.76 11.85
N LYS A 90 -2.44 -19.87 12.66
CA LYS A 90 -3.62 -18.99 12.62
C LYS A 90 -3.31 -17.55 13.03
N ASP A 91 -2.25 -17.36 13.83
CA ASP A 91 -1.82 -16.04 14.33
C ASP A 91 -0.79 -15.37 13.40
N PHE A 92 -0.48 -15.98 12.27
CA PHE A 92 0.42 -15.44 11.26
C PHE A 92 -0.31 -15.19 9.94
N LYS A 93 0.01 -14.08 9.28
CA LYS A 93 -0.47 -13.78 7.93
C LYS A 93 0.67 -13.26 7.06
N LEU A 94 0.85 -13.86 5.90
CA LEU A 94 1.77 -13.40 4.86
C LEU A 94 0.98 -12.68 3.77
N LEU A 95 1.36 -11.43 3.50
CA LEU A 95 0.82 -10.61 2.42
C LEU A 95 1.92 -10.30 1.42
N VAL A 96 1.95 -11.01 0.29
CA VAL A 96 2.88 -10.74 -0.81
C VAL A 96 2.13 -9.97 -1.88
N ILE A 97 2.51 -8.71 -2.08
CA ILE A 97 1.76 -7.76 -2.90
C ILE A 97 2.59 -7.40 -4.14
N GLY A 98 2.06 -7.70 -5.31
CA GLY A 98 2.66 -7.38 -6.60
C GLY A 98 2.28 -5.97 -7.05
N ARG A 99 3.22 -5.02 -6.88
CA ARG A 99 3.03 -3.63 -7.30
C ARG A 99 2.87 -3.53 -8.81
N GLU A 100 1.87 -2.76 -9.27
CA GLU A 100 1.59 -2.54 -10.68
C GLU A 100 1.24 -3.82 -11.46
N HIS A 101 0.74 -4.83 -10.75
CA HIS A 101 0.34 -6.10 -11.34
C HIS A 101 -1.13 -6.42 -11.11
N THR A 102 -1.74 -7.03 -12.12
CA THR A 102 -3.08 -7.63 -12.07
C THR A 102 -3.02 -9.09 -11.60
N ASP A 103 -4.17 -9.67 -11.21
CA ASP A 103 -4.27 -11.10 -10.91
C ASP A 103 -3.78 -11.99 -12.06
N ALA A 104 -4.12 -11.64 -13.30
CA ALA A 104 -3.71 -12.41 -14.49
C ALA A 104 -2.20 -12.44 -14.67
N GLU A 105 -1.52 -11.31 -14.47
CA GLU A 105 -0.06 -11.21 -14.55
C GLU A 105 0.62 -11.99 -13.43
N LEU A 106 0.11 -11.88 -12.20
CA LEU A 106 0.63 -12.63 -11.05
C LEU A 106 0.40 -14.13 -11.20
N LYS A 107 -0.74 -14.56 -11.77
CA LYS A 107 -1.00 -15.97 -12.10
C LYS A 107 0.06 -16.50 -13.07
N LYS A 108 0.25 -15.80 -14.20
CA LYS A 108 1.27 -16.18 -15.20
C LYS A 108 2.69 -16.21 -14.63
N TYR A 109 3.01 -15.26 -13.75
CA TYR A 109 4.27 -15.24 -13.04
C TYR A 109 4.40 -16.45 -12.12
N ASN A 110 3.38 -16.78 -11.33
CA ASN A 110 3.41 -17.90 -10.39
C ASN A 110 3.39 -19.26 -11.06
N GLU A 111 2.86 -19.40 -12.27
CA GLU A 111 2.98 -20.63 -13.08
C GLU A 111 4.44 -21.04 -13.31
N ARG A 112 5.34 -20.05 -13.39
CA ARG A 112 6.80 -20.25 -13.55
C ARG A 112 7.52 -20.40 -12.23
N LYS A 113 7.14 -19.62 -11.21
CA LYS A 113 7.84 -19.57 -9.90
C LYS A 113 7.40 -20.65 -8.93
N LYS A 114 6.14 -21.11 -9.03
CA LYS A 114 5.55 -22.16 -8.20
C LYS A 114 5.55 -21.84 -6.71
N PHE A 115 5.36 -20.57 -6.34
CA PHE A 115 5.16 -20.21 -4.95
C PHE A 115 3.83 -20.78 -4.42
N SER A 116 3.84 -21.30 -3.20
CA SER A 116 2.65 -21.90 -2.57
C SER A 116 1.92 -20.93 -1.63
N PHE A 117 2.44 -19.73 -1.46
CA PHE A 117 1.76 -18.62 -0.77
C PHE A 117 0.96 -17.75 -1.76
N PRO A 118 -0.08 -17.04 -1.27
CA PRO A 118 -0.88 -16.15 -2.12
C PRO A 118 -0.09 -14.91 -2.57
N LEU A 119 -0.32 -14.51 -3.84
CA LEU A 119 0.19 -13.28 -4.44
C LEU A 119 -0.98 -12.34 -4.69
N TYR A 120 -1.02 -11.22 -4.02
CA TYR A 120 -2.11 -10.23 -4.14
C TYR A 120 -1.77 -9.14 -5.14
N PRO A 121 -2.69 -8.75 -6.03
CA PRO A 121 -2.47 -7.67 -6.99
C PRO A 121 -2.58 -6.29 -6.33
N ASP A 122 -1.79 -5.32 -6.83
CA ASP A 122 -1.96 -3.89 -6.59
C ASP A 122 -1.76 -3.13 -7.92
N PRO A 123 -2.76 -3.15 -8.82
CA PRO A 123 -2.62 -2.61 -10.17
C PRO A 123 -2.53 -1.08 -10.23
N LYS A 124 -2.76 -0.39 -9.12
CA LYS A 124 -2.77 1.08 -9.07
C LYS A 124 -1.47 1.69 -8.59
N ARG A 125 -0.48 0.88 -8.29
CA ARG A 125 0.84 1.32 -7.81
C ARG A 125 1.96 0.55 -8.47
#